data_56ff2387071ea471ff28246902dc762e
#
_entry.id   56ff2387071ea471ff28246902dc762e
#
_cell.length_a   1.000
_cell.length_b   1.000
_cell.length_c   1.000
_cell.angle_alpha   90.00
_cell.angle_beta   90.00
_cell.angle_gamma   90.00
#
_symmetry.space_group_name_H-M   'P 1'
#
loop_
_entity.id
_entity.type
_entity.pdbx_description
1 polymer ?
#
loop_
_entity_poly.entity_id
_entity_poly.type
_entity_poly.pdbx_seq_one_letter_code
_entity_poly.pdbx_strand_id
1 'polypeptide(L)'
;MEDPWRYRNKAQYPIGRGKDGKPTAGFFAGRTHSLIPVPELDCLLGCAENKDYLAAVLKFMEDFGVEPYDEANHKGLVRHVLLRKGFASGEHMVCLVINGKKLPHEKEFIGRMREAGADSISLSFNMEKTNVILGTEIKNLYGPGYITDKIGNIEYRISPLSFYQVNPKQTE
;
A
#
# COMPACT_ATOMS: atom_id res chain seq x y z
N MET A 1 17.57 18.54 7.30
CA MET A 1 17.29 17.64 6.17
C MET A 1 17.42 18.47 4.91
N GLU A 2 18.38 18.15 4.05
CA GLU A 2 18.67 18.94 2.84
C GLU A 2 17.54 18.87 1.79
N ASP A 3 16.90 17.69 1.67
CA ASP A 3 15.74 17.49 0.81
C ASP A 3 14.55 16.96 1.64
N PRO A 4 13.48 17.73 1.81
CA PRO A 4 12.31 17.31 2.57
C PRO A 4 11.34 16.42 1.79
N TRP A 5 11.63 16.10 0.53
CA TRP A 5 10.73 15.36 -0.35
C TRP A 5 11.21 13.93 -0.58
N ARG A 6 10.27 13.04 -0.92
CA ARG A 6 10.52 11.64 -1.36
C ARG A 6 11.34 10.79 -0.37
N TYR A 7 11.34 11.17 0.92
CA TYR A 7 12.17 10.49 1.94
C TYR A 7 11.51 9.27 2.57
N ARG A 8 10.18 9.11 2.43
CA ARG A 8 9.46 8.02 3.09
C ARG A 8 9.57 6.74 2.30
N ASN A 9 10.18 5.72 2.90
CA ASN A 9 10.27 4.37 2.34
C ASN A 9 9.01 3.53 2.58
N LYS A 10 8.02 4.06 3.30
CA LYS A 10 6.74 3.41 3.60
C LYS A 10 5.59 4.41 3.45
N ALA A 11 4.55 3.98 2.75
CA ALA A 11 3.29 4.71 2.68
C ALA A 11 2.10 3.74 2.82
N GLN A 12 1.02 4.21 3.46
CA GLN A 12 -0.22 3.47 3.64
C GLN A 12 -1.37 4.36 3.18
N TYR A 13 -2.04 3.93 2.13
CA TYR A 13 -3.13 4.70 1.53
C TYR A 13 -4.47 4.00 1.78
N PRO A 14 -5.39 4.60 2.55
CA PRO A 14 -6.77 4.12 2.57
C PRO A 14 -7.40 4.24 1.18
N ILE A 15 -8.19 3.25 0.84
CA ILE A 15 -8.97 3.19 -0.40
C ILE A 15 -10.44 3.41 -0.06
N GLY A 16 -11.06 4.32 -0.78
CA GLY A 16 -12.47 4.66 -0.61
C GLY A 16 -13.13 5.00 -1.94
N ARG A 17 -14.31 5.62 -1.87
CA ARG A 17 -15.02 6.12 -3.06
C ARG A 17 -14.77 7.60 -3.25
N GLY A 18 -14.41 7.96 -4.47
CA GLY A 18 -14.38 9.35 -4.92
C GLY A 18 -15.77 9.93 -5.10
N LYS A 19 -15.84 11.24 -5.35
CA LYS A 19 -17.12 11.94 -5.63
C LYS A 19 -17.80 11.44 -6.91
N ASP A 20 -17.03 10.88 -7.82
CA ASP A 20 -17.48 10.25 -9.07
C ASP A 20 -17.97 8.80 -8.89
N GLY A 21 -17.94 8.29 -7.64
CA GLY A 21 -18.31 6.92 -7.30
C GLY A 21 -17.24 5.87 -7.56
N LYS A 22 -16.10 6.25 -8.14
CA LYS A 22 -15.00 5.32 -8.44
C LYS A 22 -14.09 5.08 -7.23
N PRO A 23 -13.36 3.96 -7.19
CA PRO A 23 -12.30 3.76 -6.21
C PRO A 23 -11.26 4.89 -6.27
N THR A 24 -10.85 5.36 -5.11
CA THR A 24 -9.79 6.38 -5.00
C THR A 24 -8.89 6.10 -3.81
N ALA A 25 -7.63 6.52 -3.90
CA ALA A 25 -6.67 6.48 -2.80
C ALA A 25 -6.52 7.87 -2.19
N GLY A 26 -6.38 7.94 -0.86
CA GLY A 26 -6.29 9.22 -0.20
C GLY A 26 -5.65 9.16 1.18
N PHE A 27 -5.96 10.18 1.98
CA PHE A 27 -5.69 10.21 3.42
C PHE A 27 -6.95 10.64 4.16
N PHE A 28 -7.14 10.16 5.37
CA PHE A 28 -8.26 10.62 6.19
C PHE A 28 -8.00 12.04 6.69
N ALA A 29 -9.01 12.89 6.56
CA ALA A 29 -8.99 14.22 7.14
C ALA A 29 -8.91 14.12 8.67
N GLY A 30 -8.13 15.00 9.30
CA GLY A 30 -7.96 15.00 10.74
C GLY A 30 -9.29 15.04 11.49
N ARG A 31 -9.45 14.17 12.49
CA ARG A 31 -10.66 14.04 13.34
C ARG A 31 -11.93 13.60 12.59
N THR A 32 -11.79 13.10 11.37
CA THR A 32 -12.92 12.57 10.58
C THR A 32 -12.48 11.31 9.84
N HIS A 33 -13.45 10.55 9.30
CA HIS A 33 -13.21 9.44 8.40
C HIS A 33 -13.41 9.83 6.93
N SER A 34 -13.48 11.15 6.64
CA SER A 34 -13.58 11.64 5.27
C SER A 34 -12.27 11.43 4.54
N LEU A 35 -12.31 10.73 3.40
CA LEU A 35 -11.15 10.52 2.56
C LEU A 35 -10.87 11.76 1.71
N ILE A 36 -9.66 12.30 1.81
CA ILE A 36 -9.14 13.34 0.93
C ILE A 36 -8.29 12.63 -0.13
N PRO A 37 -8.70 12.64 -1.40
CA PRO A 37 -7.92 12.02 -2.47
C PRO A 37 -6.52 12.62 -2.57
N VAL A 38 -5.52 11.77 -2.84
CA VAL A 38 -4.17 12.24 -3.16
C VAL A 38 -4.20 12.82 -4.57
N PRO A 39 -3.84 14.11 -4.76
CA PRO A 39 -3.80 14.72 -6.09
C PRO A 39 -2.89 13.92 -7.02
N GLU A 40 -3.38 13.56 -8.21
CA GLU A 40 -2.65 12.79 -9.22
C GLU A 40 -2.01 11.48 -8.70
N LEU A 41 -2.51 10.96 -7.55
CA LEU A 41 -1.96 9.83 -6.80
C LEU A 41 -0.51 10.04 -6.33
N ASP A 42 -0.02 11.28 -6.34
CA ASP A 42 1.37 11.61 -6.05
C ASP A 42 1.52 12.36 -4.71
N CYS A 43 1.96 11.64 -3.68
CA CYS A 43 2.34 12.22 -2.39
C CYS A 43 3.82 12.58 -2.39
N LEU A 44 4.14 13.87 -2.31
CA LEU A 44 5.52 14.39 -2.34
C LEU A 44 6.43 13.85 -1.22
N LEU A 45 5.88 13.31 -0.13
CA LEU A 45 6.67 12.69 0.93
C LEU A 45 7.03 11.24 0.62
N GLY A 46 6.17 10.53 -0.14
CA GLY A 46 6.37 9.13 -0.55
C GLY A 46 7.27 9.00 -1.78
N CYS A 47 7.66 7.77 -2.09
CA CYS A 47 8.40 7.47 -3.31
C CYS A 47 7.59 7.82 -4.55
N ALA A 48 8.26 8.29 -5.60
CA ALA A 48 7.59 8.72 -6.84
C ALA A 48 6.85 7.57 -7.53
N GLU A 49 7.36 6.35 -7.41
CA GLU A 49 6.80 5.13 -7.98
C GLU A 49 5.47 4.73 -7.33
N ASN A 50 5.15 5.26 -6.14
CA ASN A 50 3.89 4.94 -5.45
C ASN A 50 2.65 5.24 -6.31
N LYS A 51 2.70 6.28 -7.14
CA LYS A 51 1.60 6.65 -8.04
C LYS A 51 1.26 5.55 -9.04
N ASP A 52 2.29 4.86 -9.57
CA ASP A 52 2.11 3.82 -10.58
C ASP A 52 1.43 2.58 -9.96
N TYR A 53 1.84 2.20 -8.73
CA TYR A 53 1.19 1.13 -7.97
C TYR A 53 -0.25 1.47 -7.61
N LEU A 54 -0.49 2.70 -7.14
CA LEU A 54 -1.85 3.15 -6.82
C LEU A 54 -2.74 3.16 -8.06
N ALA A 55 -2.26 3.68 -9.18
CA ALA A 55 -2.99 3.68 -10.45
C ALA A 55 -3.33 2.25 -10.89
N ALA A 56 -2.37 1.32 -10.80
CA ALA A 56 -2.58 -0.08 -11.15
C ALA A 56 -3.61 -0.77 -10.24
N VAL A 57 -3.56 -0.50 -8.93
CA VAL A 57 -4.57 -1.02 -7.96
C VAL A 57 -5.95 -0.48 -8.26
N LEU A 58 -6.11 0.84 -8.42
CA LEU A 58 -7.40 1.46 -8.70
C LEU A 58 -7.99 0.98 -10.03
N LYS A 59 -7.16 0.87 -11.06
CA LYS A 59 -7.56 0.35 -12.37
C LYS A 59 -7.98 -1.13 -12.28
N PHE A 60 -7.27 -1.95 -11.50
CA PHE A 60 -7.68 -3.32 -11.22
C PHE A 60 -9.06 -3.35 -10.56
N MET A 61 -9.29 -2.51 -9.56
CA MET A 61 -10.59 -2.47 -8.86
C MET A 61 -11.73 -2.06 -9.80
N GLU A 62 -11.51 -1.07 -10.67
CA GLU A 62 -12.51 -0.66 -11.67
C GLU A 62 -12.81 -1.76 -12.69
N ASP A 63 -11.78 -2.39 -13.25
CA ASP A 63 -11.94 -3.38 -14.34
C ASP A 63 -12.64 -4.66 -13.86
N PHE A 64 -12.46 -5.04 -12.59
CA PHE A 64 -13.00 -6.27 -12.03
C PHE A 64 -14.13 -6.05 -11.02
N GLY A 65 -14.60 -4.81 -10.86
CA GLY A 65 -15.69 -4.48 -9.94
C GLY A 65 -15.35 -4.77 -8.47
N VAL A 66 -14.09 -4.63 -8.07
CA VAL A 66 -13.66 -4.85 -6.69
C VAL A 66 -13.96 -3.60 -5.87
N GLU A 67 -14.82 -3.74 -4.87
CA GLU A 67 -15.34 -2.64 -4.10
C GLU A 67 -14.36 -2.12 -3.04
N PRO A 68 -14.19 -0.79 -2.90
CA PRO A 68 -13.50 -0.21 -1.77
C PRO A 68 -14.28 -0.45 -0.47
N TYR A 69 -13.55 -0.61 0.63
CA TYR A 69 -14.15 -0.78 1.95
C TYR A 69 -14.85 0.51 2.42
N ASP A 70 -16.10 0.35 2.86
CA ASP A 70 -16.88 1.37 3.53
C ASP A 70 -16.89 1.09 5.04
N GLU A 71 -16.19 1.92 5.78
CA GLU A 71 -16.01 1.75 7.23
C GLU A 71 -17.33 1.91 7.99
N ALA A 72 -18.22 2.79 7.55
CA ALA A 72 -19.49 3.05 8.21
C ALA A 72 -20.42 1.83 8.17
N ASN A 73 -20.44 1.13 7.03
CA ASN A 73 -21.32 0.00 6.79
C ASN A 73 -20.60 -1.35 6.95
N HIS A 74 -19.29 -1.35 7.17
CA HIS A 74 -18.45 -2.55 7.21
C HIS A 74 -18.61 -3.44 5.98
N LYS A 75 -18.68 -2.82 4.81
CA LYS A 75 -18.87 -3.47 3.51
C LYS A 75 -17.75 -3.10 2.55
N GLY A 76 -17.62 -3.88 1.46
CA GLY A 76 -16.54 -3.72 0.49
C GLY A 76 -15.29 -4.49 0.93
N LEU A 77 -14.33 -4.57 0.02
CA LEU A 77 -13.19 -5.49 0.15
C LEU A 77 -11.88 -4.76 0.43
N VAL A 78 -11.47 -3.81 -0.40
CA VAL A 78 -10.14 -3.20 -0.33
C VAL A 78 -10.13 -2.04 0.66
N ARG A 79 -9.34 -2.19 1.74
CA ARG A 79 -9.23 -1.19 2.81
C ARG A 79 -8.08 -0.22 2.59
N HIS A 80 -6.87 -0.77 2.37
CA HIS A 80 -5.64 0.02 2.26
C HIS A 80 -4.68 -0.62 1.26
N VAL A 81 -3.79 0.21 0.73
CA VAL A 81 -2.58 -0.22 0.03
C VAL A 81 -1.37 0.20 0.86
N LEU A 82 -0.57 -0.76 1.29
CA LEU A 82 0.74 -0.52 1.88
C LEU A 82 1.79 -0.65 0.79
N LEU A 83 2.60 0.38 0.62
CA LEU A 83 3.74 0.42 -0.28
C LEU A 83 5.03 0.60 0.51
N ARG A 84 6.07 -0.15 0.17
CA ARG A 84 7.41 -0.02 0.74
C ARG A 84 8.46 -0.05 -0.37
N LYS A 85 9.55 0.68 -0.15
CA LYS A 85 10.73 0.69 -1.02
C LYS A 85 11.99 0.50 -0.19
N GLY A 86 12.86 -0.40 -0.60
CA GLY A 86 14.23 -0.46 -0.12
C GLY A 86 15.07 0.58 -0.87
N PHE A 87 15.59 1.59 -0.18
CA PHE A 87 16.30 2.68 -0.85
C PHE A 87 17.67 2.23 -1.36
N ALA A 88 18.34 1.33 -0.64
CA ALA A 88 19.60 0.76 -1.07
C ALA A 88 19.44 -0.35 -2.12
N SER A 89 18.39 -1.18 -1.99
CA SER A 89 18.15 -2.30 -2.93
C SER A 89 17.40 -1.86 -4.19
N GLY A 90 16.57 -0.82 -4.09
CA GLY A 90 15.62 -0.44 -5.13
C GLY A 90 14.36 -1.32 -5.20
N GLU A 91 14.24 -2.32 -4.33
CA GLU A 91 13.11 -3.25 -4.31
C GLU A 91 11.81 -2.60 -3.82
N HIS A 92 10.68 -3.03 -4.41
CA HIS A 92 9.35 -2.54 -4.07
C HIS A 92 8.43 -3.64 -3.55
N MET A 93 7.69 -3.33 -2.50
CA MET A 93 6.66 -4.19 -1.94
C MET A 93 5.28 -3.53 -2.03
N VAL A 94 4.30 -4.33 -2.45
CA VAL A 94 2.88 -4.00 -2.42
C VAL A 94 2.16 -4.98 -1.51
N CYS A 95 1.47 -4.47 -0.49
CA CYS A 95 0.59 -5.27 0.36
C CYS A 95 -0.83 -4.67 0.31
N LEU A 96 -1.78 -5.43 -0.21
CA LEU A 96 -3.18 -5.04 -0.25
C LEU A 96 -3.89 -5.50 1.02
N VAL A 97 -4.49 -4.58 1.75
CA VAL A 97 -5.26 -4.88 2.97
C VAL A 97 -6.73 -5.06 2.61
N ILE A 98 -7.28 -6.23 2.91
CA ILE A 98 -8.64 -6.58 2.51
C ILE A 98 -9.53 -6.98 3.70
N ASN A 99 -10.80 -6.59 3.62
CA ASN A 99 -11.89 -7.01 4.49
C ASN A 99 -12.53 -8.30 3.94
N GLY A 100 -11.78 -9.39 3.96
CA GLY A 100 -12.21 -10.66 3.42
C GLY A 100 -11.11 -11.70 3.46
N LYS A 101 -11.45 -12.93 3.08
CA LYS A 101 -10.51 -14.07 3.07
C LYS A 101 -9.91 -14.37 1.71
N LYS A 102 -10.36 -13.68 0.66
CA LYS A 102 -9.93 -13.94 -0.72
C LYS A 102 -10.03 -12.66 -1.56
N LEU A 103 -9.05 -12.45 -2.41
CA LEU A 103 -9.09 -11.43 -3.46
C LEU A 103 -9.63 -12.06 -4.74
N PRO A 104 -10.74 -11.58 -5.32
CA PRO A 104 -11.16 -12.02 -6.66
C PRO A 104 -10.10 -11.58 -7.68
N HIS A 105 -9.96 -12.35 -8.76
CA HIS A 105 -9.00 -12.06 -9.83
C HIS A 105 -7.54 -11.88 -9.33
N GLU A 106 -7.14 -12.71 -8.36
CA GLU A 106 -5.82 -12.63 -7.71
C GLU A 106 -4.66 -12.71 -8.71
N LYS A 107 -4.79 -13.54 -9.76
CA LYS A 107 -3.74 -13.69 -10.79
C LYS A 107 -3.56 -12.41 -11.61
N GLU A 108 -4.64 -11.76 -11.96
CA GLU A 108 -4.65 -10.50 -12.69
C GLU A 108 -4.07 -9.37 -11.82
N PHE A 109 -4.39 -9.37 -10.53
CA PHE A 109 -3.78 -8.44 -9.57
C PHE A 109 -2.25 -8.61 -9.52
N ILE A 110 -1.78 -9.84 -9.35
CA ILE A 110 -0.34 -10.15 -9.34
C ILE A 110 0.32 -9.68 -10.64
N GLY A 111 -0.28 -9.97 -11.80
CA GLY A 111 0.23 -9.55 -13.11
C GLY A 111 0.44 -8.05 -13.18
N ARG A 112 -0.57 -7.25 -12.81
CA ARG A 112 -0.50 -5.79 -12.83
C ARG A 112 0.53 -5.21 -11.88
N MET A 113 0.63 -5.76 -10.66
CA MET A 113 1.63 -5.29 -9.71
C MET A 113 3.06 -5.59 -10.17
N ARG A 114 3.27 -6.74 -10.83
CA ARG A 114 4.58 -7.09 -11.43
C ARG A 114 4.92 -6.20 -12.62
N GLU A 115 3.96 -5.90 -13.47
CA GLU A 115 4.14 -4.94 -14.58
C GLU A 115 4.49 -3.53 -14.07
N ALA A 116 3.93 -3.12 -12.92
CA ALA A 116 4.29 -1.87 -12.26
C ALA A 116 5.67 -1.92 -11.56
N GLY A 117 6.31 -3.10 -11.45
CA GLY A 117 7.66 -3.27 -10.90
C GLY A 117 7.73 -3.79 -9.46
N ALA A 118 6.68 -4.41 -8.94
CA ALA A 118 6.70 -4.97 -7.58
C ALA A 118 7.52 -6.27 -7.50
N ASP A 119 8.45 -6.32 -6.54
CA ASP A 119 9.30 -7.47 -6.23
C ASP A 119 8.65 -8.40 -5.21
N SER A 120 7.82 -7.86 -4.34
CA SER A 120 7.07 -8.60 -3.32
C SER A 120 5.61 -8.14 -3.28
N ILE A 121 4.67 -9.08 -3.38
CA ILE A 121 3.23 -8.81 -3.39
C ILE A 121 2.55 -9.71 -2.36
N SER A 122 1.72 -9.11 -1.51
CA SER A 122 1.02 -9.84 -0.46
C SER A 122 -0.38 -9.30 -0.19
N LEU A 123 -1.19 -10.09 0.52
CA LEU A 123 -2.46 -9.68 1.11
C LEU A 123 -2.33 -9.66 2.62
N SER A 124 -2.95 -8.68 3.25
CA SER A 124 -3.19 -8.63 4.68
C SER A 124 -4.69 -8.76 4.93
N PHE A 125 -5.11 -9.75 5.71
CA PHE A 125 -6.52 -9.95 6.03
C PHE A 125 -6.88 -9.18 7.29
N ASN A 126 -7.73 -8.17 7.14
CA ASN A 126 -8.24 -7.39 8.26
C ASN A 126 -9.75 -7.22 8.14
N MET A 127 -10.49 -8.12 8.79
CA MET A 127 -11.96 -8.12 8.83
C MET A 127 -12.51 -7.47 10.10
N GLU A 128 -11.64 -6.94 10.95
CA GLU A 128 -12.04 -6.31 12.20
C GLU A 128 -12.51 -4.86 12.00
N LYS A 129 -13.46 -4.42 12.82
CA LYS A 129 -13.82 -3.01 12.94
C LYS A 129 -12.83 -2.29 13.85
N THR A 130 -11.67 -1.95 13.31
CA THR A 130 -10.55 -1.40 14.07
C THR A 130 -9.81 -0.34 13.25
N ASN A 131 -9.14 0.57 13.94
CA ASN A 131 -8.22 1.55 13.35
C ASN A 131 -6.86 0.95 12.99
N VAL A 132 -6.59 -0.32 13.36
CA VAL A 132 -5.38 -1.03 12.95
C VAL A 132 -5.48 -1.32 11.46
N ILE A 133 -4.47 -0.91 10.69
CA ILE A 133 -4.48 -1.03 9.23
C ILE A 133 -4.24 -2.48 8.81
N LEU A 134 -3.11 -3.06 9.24
CA LEU A 134 -2.73 -4.42 8.88
C LEU A 134 -3.39 -5.44 9.81
N GLY A 135 -3.89 -6.51 9.25
CA GLY A 135 -4.27 -7.69 10.02
C GLY A 135 -3.06 -8.48 10.49
N THR A 136 -3.30 -9.49 11.31
CA THR A 136 -2.24 -10.37 11.84
C THR A 136 -1.83 -11.46 10.85
N GLU A 137 -2.69 -11.78 9.89
CA GLU A 137 -2.44 -12.80 8.86
C GLU A 137 -2.03 -12.13 7.54
N ILE A 138 -0.89 -12.57 7.01
CA ILE A 138 -0.33 -12.13 5.72
C ILE A 138 -0.22 -13.34 4.79
N LYS A 139 -0.81 -13.24 3.60
CA LYS A 139 -0.63 -14.20 2.53
C LYS A 139 0.35 -13.65 1.50
N ASN A 140 1.48 -14.32 1.31
CA ASN A 140 2.38 -14.00 0.21
C ASN A 140 1.77 -14.47 -1.12
N LEU A 141 1.72 -13.57 -2.11
CA LEU A 141 1.20 -13.86 -3.45
C LEU A 141 2.33 -14.03 -4.48
N TYR A 142 3.39 -13.23 -4.35
CA TYR A 142 4.53 -13.23 -5.27
C TYR A 142 5.79 -12.71 -4.58
N GLY A 143 6.95 -13.22 -5.00
CA GLY A 143 8.25 -12.88 -4.47
C GLY A 143 8.54 -13.51 -3.10
N PRO A 144 9.58 -13.07 -2.40
CA PRO A 144 10.04 -13.70 -1.17
C PRO A 144 9.16 -13.38 0.07
N GLY A 145 8.18 -12.46 -0.04
CA GLY A 145 7.37 -11.98 1.10
C GLY A 145 8.04 -10.88 1.92
N TYR A 146 9.16 -10.38 1.47
CA TYR A 146 9.90 -9.26 2.04
C TYR A 146 10.62 -8.49 0.93
N ILE A 147 11.13 -7.32 1.24
CA ILE A 147 12.15 -6.59 0.49
C ILE A 147 13.39 -6.43 1.36
N THR A 148 14.52 -6.11 0.75
CA THR A 148 15.75 -5.81 1.46
C THR A 148 16.04 -4.31 1.46
N ASP A 149 16.74 -3.85 2.48
CA ASP A 149 17.32 -2.51 2.53
C ASP A 149 18.59 -2.53 3.39
N LYS A 150 19.38 -1.46 3.35
CA LYS A 150 20.62 -1.34 4.12
C LYS A 150 20.66 -0.03 4.90
N ILE A 151 21.23 -0.10 6.09
CA ILE A 151 21.68 1.05 6.87
C ILE A 151 23.15 0.81 7.21
N GLY A 152 24.03 1.64 6.68
CA GLY A 152 25.47 1.38 6.73
C GLY A 152 25.80 0.02 6.10
N ASN A 153 26.48 -0.84 6.86
CA ASN A 153 26.86 -2.19 6.42
C ASN A 153 25.87 -3.31 6.79
N ILE A 154 24.74 -2.95 7.42
CA ILE A 154 23.76 -3.93 7.90
C ILE A 154 22.59 -4.02 6.90
N GLU A 155 22.35 -5.25 6.42
CA GLU A 155 21.20 -5.55 5.58
C GLU A 155 19.99 -6.00 6.41
N TYR A 156 18.83 -5.45 6.09
CA TYR A 156 17.55 -5.76 6.71
C TYR A 156 16.62 -6.44 5.74
N ARG A 157 15.87 -7.44 6.22
CA ARG A 157 14.71 -7.99 5.51
C ARG A 157 13.44 -7.38 6.11
N ILE A 158 12.65 -6.77 5.26
CA ILE A 158 11.49 -5.97 5.67
C ILE A 158 10.24 -6.62 5.10
N SER A 159 9.43 -7.23 5.98
CA SER A 159 8.10 -7.79 5.65
C SER A 159 7.01 -6.71 5.75
N PRO A 160 5.76 -6.97 5.34
CA PRO A 160 4.66 -6.02 5.54
C PRO A 160 4.48 -5.59 7.00
N LEU A 161 4.67 -6.50 7.96
CA LEU A 161 4.51 -6.24 9.40
C LEU A 161 5.75 -5.68 10.08
N SER A 162 6.91 -5.67 9.41
CA SER A 162 8.15 -5.20 10.04
C SER A 162 8.06 -3.72 10.41
N PHE A 163 8.56 -3.39 11.60
CA PHE A 163 8.92 -2.01 11.91
C PHE A 163 10.23 -1.66 11.19
N TYR A 164 10.27 -0.54 10.50
CA TYR A 164 11.46 0.01 9.87
C TYR A 164 11.31 1.53 9.79
N GLN A 165 12.36 2.28 10.10
CA GLN A 165 12.32 3.74 10.09
C GLN A 165 11.96 4.26 8.70
N VAL A 166 10.99 5.20 8.63
CA VAL A 166 10.45 5.69 7.36
C VAL A 166 11.38 6.62 6.60
N ASN A 167 12.40 7.15 7.27
CA ASN A 167 13.42 8.00 6.68
C ASN A 167 14.81 7.36 6.87
N PRO A 168 15.25 6.49 5.95
CA PRO A 168 16.53 5.80 6.08
C PRO A 168 17.72 6.75 6.09
N LYS A 169 17.68 7.87 5.33
CA LYS A 169 18.76 8.87 5.29
C LYS A 169 19.00 9.59 6.64
N GLN A 170 17.99 9.65 7.50
CA GLN A 170 18.12 10.24 8.84
C GLN A 170 18.39 9.21 9.92
N THR A 171 18.40 7.93 9.55
CA THR A 171 18.64 6.81 10.47
C THR A 171 20.11 6.41 10.48
N GLU A 172 20.86 6.73 9.43
CA GLU A 172 22.32 6.67 9.37
C GLU A 172 22.97 7.78 10.22
#